data_dc8d264906ec7e3a578c6774d5693136
#
_entry.id   dc8d264906ec7e3a578c6774d5693136
#
_cell.length_a   1.000
_cell.length_b   1.000
_cell.length_c   1.000
_cell.angle_alpha   90.00
_cell.angle_beta   90.00
_cell.angle_gamma   90.00
#
_symmetry.space_group_name_H-M   'P 1'
#
loop_
_entity.id
_entity.type
_entity.pdbx_description
1 polymer ?
#
loop_
_entity_poly.entity_id
_entity_poly.type
_entity_poly.pdbx_seq_one_letter_code
_entity_poly.pdbx_strand_id
1 'polypeptide(L)'
;MLFWILNTRIILIFLIPFTLGGISILSFQPFNLTFLNFFILPSLFLIFSYVRKKSVSTYRKRPFLINFFIIGYSFGVSFFLFGNYWISNSLTFDENLKFLIPIAIILIPLFLGLFYGFAGLLIGPYIKNNFNSLLFFCSIISLFDYLRGKALTGFPWNLWAYSWSWFTEVLQTLNFLGLYAYNFFVILLFSIPAALFFSNKSRVLTLSLGLVLFLFAYLQGSFEINENQKTLKDFDLKSKMNVKIISPSLPLNYNLDDDQIIDLTKKLVRYSDPKKDQETIFVWPEGVFGGKFFEEIEFIKSVIKENFSKKHLIVFGVNTVDK
;
A
#
# COMPACT_ATOMS: atom_id res chain seq x y z
N MET A 1 13.97 -6.33 41.50
CA MET A 1 14.15 -7.42 40.53
C MET A 1 12.90 -7.63 39.67
N LEU A 2 11.71 -7.84 40.24
CA LEU A 2 10.45 -8.03 39.51
C LEU A 2 10.10 -6.86 38.58
N PHE A 3 10.25 -5.63 39.04
CA PHE A 3 10.01 -4.39 38.27
C PHE A 3 10.95 -4.25 37.07
N TRP A 4 12.20 -4.67 37.21
CA TRP A 4 13.19 -4.68 36.12
C TRP A 4 12.87 -5.74 35.05
N ILE A 5 12.40 -6.91 35.46
CA ILE A 5 11.98 -8.01 34.55
C ILE A 5 10.71 -7.63 33.79
N LEU A 6 9.74 -6.98 34.45
CA LEU A 6 8.52 -6.45 33.82
C LEU A 6 8.84 -5.36 32.82
N ASN A 7 9.73 -4.42 33.13
CA ASN A 7 10.16 -3.36 32.23
C ASN A 7 10.84 -3.91 30.97
N THR A 8 11.77 -4.85 31.12
CA THR A 8 12.47 -5.46 29.97
C THR A 8 11.52 -6.24 29.06
N ARG A 9 10.50 -6.88 29.65
CA ARG A 9 9.48 -7.60 28.89
C ARG A 9 8.59 -6.65 28.09
N ILE A 10 8.08 -5.59 28.70
CA ILE A 10 7.24 -4.58 28.04
C ILE A 10 8.02 -3.93 26.89
N ILE A 11 9.27 -3.57 27.12
CA ILE A 11 10.13 -2.99 26.08
C ILE A 11 10.24 -3.94 24.88
N LEU A 12 10.56 -5.21 25.11
CA LEU A 12 10.84 -6.17 24.06
C LEU A 12 9.61 -6.60 23.27
N ILE A 13 8.45 -6.82 23.93
CA ILE A 13 7.26 -7.38 23.28
C ILE A 13 6.26 -6.33 22.82
N PHE A 14 6.37 -5.09 23.31
CA PHE A 14 5.46 -4.02 22.97
C PHE A 14 6.19 -2.79 22.38
N LEU A 15 7.09 -2.13 23.13
CA LEU A 15 7.67 -0.86 22.70
C LEU A 15 8.53 -0.99 21.42
N ILE A 16 9.43 -1.99 21.37
CA ILE A 16 10.28 -2.17 20.18
C ILE A 16 9.46 -2.52 18.95
N PRO A 17 8.54 -3.52 18.98
CA PRO A 17 7.68 -3.77 17.82
C PRO A 17 6.82 -2.55 17.43
N PHE A 18 6.29 -1.83 18.39
CA PHE A 18 5.52 -0.61 18.11
C PHE A 18 6.36 0.45 17.39
N THR A 19 7.57 0.72 17.86
CA THR A 19 8.47 1.68 17.20
C THR A 19 8.89 1.22 15.80
N LEU A 20 9.18 -0.08 15.62
CA LEU A 20 9.50 -0.64 14.30
C LEU A 20 8.34 -0.48 13.32
N GLY A 21 7.09 -0.74 13.77
CA GLY A 21 5.90 -0.55 12.94
C GLY A 21 5.72 0.89 12.50
N GLY A 22 5.88 1.86 13.40
CA GLY A 22 5.77 3.28 13.06
C GLY A 22 6.87 3.77 12.11
N ILE A 23 8.12 3.38 12.37
CA ILE A 23 9.26 3.76 11.53
C ILE A 23 9.14 3.17 10.12
N SER A 24 8.52 1.98 9.96
CA SER A 24 8.38 1.35 8.66
C SER A 24 7.58 2.19 7.65
N ILE A 25 6.74 3.10 8.11
CA ILE A 25 5.98 4.01 7.24
C ILE A 25 6.89 4.95 6.46
N LEU A 26 8.05 5.28 6.99
CA LEU A 26 9.04 6.08 6.27
C LEU A 26 9.59 5.38 5.00
N SER A 27 9.35 4.07 4.86
CA SER A 27 9.74 3.33 3.65
C SER A 27 8.80 3.54 2.48
N PHE A 28 7.64 4.13 2.71
CA PHE A 28 6.61 4.39 1.70
C PHE A 28 6.67 5.84 1.21
N GLN A 29 5.90 6.14 0.16
CA GLN A 29 5.69 7.51 -0.29
C GLN A 29 5.14 8.39 0.85
N PRO A 30 5.55 9.65 0.95
CA PRO A 30 6.49 10.37 0.08
C PRO A 30 7.97 10.23 0.49
N PHE A 31 8.30 9.51 1.57
CA PHE A 31 9.66 9.48 2.13
C PHE A 31 10.62 8.55 1.36
N ASN A 32 10.13 7.40 0.86
CA ASN A 32 10.89 6.41 0.07
C ASN A 32 12.18 5.88 0.74
N LEU A 33 12.23 5.86 2.08
CA LEU A 33 13.36 5.29 2.81
C LEU A 33 13.29 3.76 2.86
N THR A 34 13.12 3.13 1.71
CA THR A 34 12.89 1.68 1.53
C THR A 34 13.97 0.82 2.20
N PHE A 35 15.22 1.31 2.27
CA PHE A 35 16.32 0.61 2.92
C PHE A 35 16.08 0.31 4.40
N LEU A 36 15.20 1.07 5.08
CA LEU A 36 14.84 0.82 6.49
C LEU A 36 14.24 -0.56 6.68
N ASN A 37 13.53 -1.09 5.67
CA ASN A 37 12.90 -2.38 5.75
C ASN A 37 13.90 -3.54 5.87
N PHE A 38 15.14 -3.36 5.38
CA PHE A 38 16.25 -4.32 5.57
C PHE A 38 16.75 -4.38 7.03
N PHE A 39 16.28 -3.48 7.89
CA PHE A 39 16.52 -3.53 9.35
C PHE A 39 15.25 -3.89 10.10
N ILE A 40 14.11 -3.38 9.68
CA ILE A 40 12.82 -3.52 10.38
C ILE A 40 12.35 -4.98 10.37
N LEU A 41 12.22 -5.60 9.19
CA LEU A 41 11.71 -6.97 9.08
C LEU A 41 12.68 -8.01 9.70
N PRO A 42 14.00 -7.93 9.48
CA PRO A 42 14.94 -8.77 10.22
C PRO A 42 14.84 -8.60 11.74
N SER A 43 14.70 -7.36 12.23
CA SER A 43 14.57 -7.11 13.67
C SER A 43 13.29 -7.74 14.22
N LEU A 44 12.17 -7.62 13.52
CA LEU A 44 10.92 -8.25 13.92
C LEU A 44 11.05 -9.79 13.97
N PHE A 45 11.65 -10.39 12.93
CA PHE A 45 11.96 -11.83 12.92
C PHE A 45 12.82 -12.25 14.12
N LEU A 46 13.88 -11.49 14.41
CA LEU A 46 14.80 -11.79 15.51
C LEU A 46 14.13 -11.66 16.87
N ILE A 47 13.22 -10.71 17.06
CA ILE A 47 12.42 -10.55 18.29
C ILE A 47 11.57 -11.82 18.52
N PHE A 48 10.85 -12.28 17.49
CA PHE A 48 10.09 -13.54 17.57
C PHE A 48 10.97 -14.72 17.95
N SER A 49 12.11 -14.85 17.28
CA SER A 49 13.07 -15.95 17.53
C SER A 49 13.66 -15.89 18.93
N TYR A 50 14.03 -14.71 19.40
CA TYR A 50 14.56 -14.48 20.76
C TYR A 50 13.52 -14.83 21.82
N VAL A 51 12.29 -14.31 21.70
CA VAL A 51 11.20 -14.58 22.63
C VAL A 51 10.88 -16.07 22.67
N ARG A 52 10.85 -16.76 21.52
CA ARG A 52 10.69 -18.22 21.49
C ARG A 52 11.79 -18.95 22.21
N LYS A 53 13.07 -18.64 21.91
CA LYS A 53 14.21 -19.28 22.56
C LYS A 53 14.14 -19.13 24.08
N LYS A 54 13.81 -17.93 24.56
CA LYS A 54 13.66 -17.63 25.98
C LYS A 54 12.48 -18.38 26.61
N SER A 55 11.35 -18.46 25.89
CA SER A 55 10.16 -19.19 26.34
C SER A 55 10.39 -20.67 26.52
N VAL A 56 11.04 -21.31 25.57
CA VAL A 56 11.37 -22.75 25.62
C VAL A 56 12.35 -23.08 26.75
N SER A 57 13.28 -22.16 27.07
CA SER A 57 14.24 -22.37 28.17
C SER A 57 13.63 -22.19 29.55
N THR A 58 12.61 -21.32 29.70
CA THR A 58 12.06 -20.92 31.00
C THR A 58 10.84 -21.75 31.40
N TYR A 59 10.05 -22.23 30.44
CA TYR A 59 8.78 -22.89 30.71
C TYR A 59 8.63 -24.15 29.82
N ARG A 60 8.60 -25.30 30.42
CA ARG A 60 8.54 -26.60 29.73
C ARG A 60 7.27 -26.88 28.93
N LYS A 61 6.17 -26.17 29.16
CA LYS A 61 4.87 -26.39 28.47
C LYS A 61 4.11 -25.07 28.32
N ARG A 62 3.83 -24.71 27.07
CA ARG A 62 2.90 -23.65 26.61
C ARG A 62 3.12 -22.27 27.20
N PRO A 63 4.00 -21.48 26.78
CA PRO A 63 3.82 -20.23 27.47
C PRO A 63 3.54 -19.09 26.69
N PHE A 64 3.64 -18.63 25.78
CA PHE A 64 3.64 -17.23 25.43
C PHE A 64 3.03 -16.95 24.05
N LEU A 65 1.97 -17.69 23.69
CA LEU A 65 1.15 -17.33 22.53
C LEU A 65 0.70 -15.86 22.61
N ILE A 66 0.34 -15.41 23.81
CA ILE A 66 -0.04 -14.01 24.04
C ILE A 66 1.13 -13.04 23.76
N ASN A 67 2.38 -13.39 24.09
CA ASN A 67 3.52 -12.53 23.78
C ASN A 67 3.73 -12.42 22.27
N PHE A 68 3.58 -13.50 21.55
CA PHE A 68 3.70 -13.49 20.09
C PHE A 68 2.58 -12.68 19.43
N PHE A 69 1.36 -12.80 19.96
CA PHE A 69 0.27 -11.95 19.55
C PHE A 69 0.59 -10.47 19.80
N ILE A 70 1.05 -10.12 21.00
CA ILE A 70 1.36 -8.72 21.37
C ILE A 70 2.47 -8.16 20.48
N ILE A 71 3.52 -8.92 20.17
CA ILE A 71 4.59 -8.50 19.26
C ILE A 71 4.02 -8.12 17.88
N GLY A 72 3.26 -9.03 17.27
CA GLY A 72 2.64 -8.76 15.98
C GLY A 72 1.62 -7.63 16.05
N TYR A 73 0.76 -7.65 17.07
CA TYR A 73 -0.30 -6.66 17.24
C TYR A 73 0.24 -5.24 17.45
N SER A 74 1.20 -5.05 18.34
CA SER A 74 1.79 -3.73 18.59
C SER A 74 2.53 -3.19 17.36
N PHE A 75 3.23 -4.05 16.63
CA PHE A 75 3.81 -3.70 15.34
C PHE A 75 2.73 -3.26 14.35
N GLY A 76 1.69 -4.09 14.16
CA GLY A 76 0.61 -3.81 13.21
C GLY A 76 -0.19 -2.56 13.57
N VAL A 77 -0.55 -2.37 14.85
CA VAL A 77 -1.26 -1.16 15.30
C VAL A 77 -0.47 0.09 14.97
N SER A 78 0.82 0.13 15.28
CA SER A 78 1.67 1.29 14.98
C SER A 78 1.84 1.49 13.47
N PHE A 79 2.06 0.41 12.71
CA PHE A 79 2.17 0.45 11.27
C PHE A 79 0.93 1.08 10.61
N PHE A 80 -0.26 0.67 11.01
CA PHE A 80 -1.50 1.21 10.46
C PHE A 80 -1.88 2.56 11.05
N LEU A 81 -1.52 2.85 12.29
CA LEU A 81 -1.78 4.16 12.91
C LEU A 81 -1.06 5.28 12.14
N PHE A 82 0.22 5.10 11.89
CA PHE A 82 1.02 6.09 11.17
C PHE A 82 0.86 6.02 9.64
N GLY A 83 0.46 4.87 9.10
CA GLY A 83 0.27 4.68 7.67
C GLY A 83 -1.09 5.09 7.14
N ASN A 84 -2.13 5.08 7.99
CA ASN A 84 -3.52 5.20 7.53
C ASN A 84 -4.31 6.32 8.21
N TYR A 85 -3.69 7.17 9.05
CA TYR A 85 -4.39 8.28 9.71
C TYR A 85 -5.13 9.20 8.71
N TRP A 86 -4.61 9.32 7.50
CA TRP A 86 -5.19 10.14 6.43
C TRP A 86 -6.59 9.68 6.00
N ILE A 87 -6.95 8.42 6.22
CA ILE A 87 -8.28 7.88 5.87
C ILE A 87 -9.37 8.62 6.64
N SER A 88 -9.09 9.09 7.85
CA SER A 88 -10.03 9.88 8.63
C SER A 88 -10.40 11.22 7.97
N ASN A 89 -9.60 11.70 7.01
CA ASN A 89 -9.91 12.91 6.26
C ASN A 89 -11.18 12.75 5.40
N SER A 90 -11.56 11.51 5.03
CA SER A 90 -12.83 11.26 4.34
C SER A 90 -14.05 11.69 5.16
N LEU A 91 -13.94 11.67 6.48
CA LEU A 91 -15.03 12.10 7.39
C LEU A 91 -15.15 13.64 7.48
N THR A 92 -14.21 14.39 6.91
CA THR A 92 -14.29 15.87 6.90
C THR A 92 -15.27 16.40 5.85
N PHE A 93 -15.69 15.57 4.89
CA PHE A 93 -16.62 15.98 3.82
C PHE A 93 -18.06 16.12 4.30
N ASP A 94 -18.44 15.47 5.43
CA ASP A 94 -19.74 15.63 6.06
C ASP A 94 -19.56 16.18 7.49
N GLU A 95 -20.14 17.36 7.74
CA GLU A 95 -20.09 18.02 9.05
C GLU A 95 -20.59 17.13 10.19
N ASN A 96 -21.62 16.31 9.90
CA ASN A 96 -22.21 15.39 10.89
C ASN A 96 -21.29 14.21 11.23
N LEU A 97 -20.27 13.92 10.43
CA LEU A 97 -19.36 12.80 10.65
C LEU A 97 -18.02 13.20 11.28
N LYS A 98 -17.74 14.49 11.41
CA LYS A 98 -16.45 14.99 11.95
C LYS A 98 -16.15 14.49 13.37
N PHE A 99 -17.16 14.26 14.21
CA PHE A 99 -16.97 13.74 15.55
C PHE A 99 -16.41 12.29 15.58
N LEU A 100 -16.54 11.54 14.47
CA LEU A 100 -16.01 10.20 14.32
C LEU A 100 -14.51 10.16 13.99
N ILE A 101 -13.89 11.29 13.61
CA ILE A 101 -12.48 11.36 13.22
C ILE A 101 -11.55 10.75 14.28
N PRO A 102 -11.59 11.16 15.57
CA PRO A 102 -10.71 10.57 16.58
C PRO A 102 -10.97 9.09 16.81
N ILE A 103 -12.21 8.65 16.65
CA ILE A 103 -12.58 7.22 16.76
C ILE A 103 -11.98 6.43 15.58
N ALA A 104 -12.09 6.93 14.36
CA ALA A 104 -11.54 6.28 13.17
C ALA A 104 -10.02 6.15 13.22
N ILE A 105 -9.31 7.21 13.64
CA ILE A 105 -7.85 7.22 13.80
C ILE A 105 -7.37 6.11 14.74
N ILE A 106 -8.16 5.76 15.76
CA ILE A 106 -7.78 4.75 16.76
C ILE A 106 -8.31 3.37 16.36
N LEU A 107 -9.60 3.27 16.02
CA LEU A 107 -10.28 1.99 15.84
C LEU A 107 -9.79 1.24 14.59
N ILE A 108 -9.53 1.95 13.49
CA ILE A 108 -9.05 1.34 12.24
C ILE A 108 -7.70 0.65 12.45
N PRO A 109 -6.66 1.30 13.01
CA PRO A 109 -5.39 0.64 13.29
C PRO A 109 -5.50 -0.51 14.30
N LEU A 110 -6.34 -0.38 15.33
CA LEU A 110 -6.56 -1.46 16.28
C LEU A 110 -7.17 -2.69 15.61
N PHE A 111 -8.12 -2.52 14.71
CA PHE A 111 -8.69 -3.61 13.93
C PHE A 111 -7.69 -4.21 12.95
N LEU A 112 -7.02 -3.39 12.15
CA LEU A 112 -6.03 -3.87 11.16
C LEU A 112 -4.82 -4.53 11.82
N GLY A 113 -4.42 -4.06 12.98
CA GLY A 113 -3.35 -4.65 13.79
C GLY A 113 -3.61 -6.11 14.17
N LEU A 114 -4.88 -6.53 14.27
CA LEU A 114 -5.25 -7.92 14.57
C LEU A 114 -4.67 -8.90 13.55
N PHE A 115 -4.58 -8.55 12.28
CA PHE A 115 -3.98 -9.40 11.25
C PHE A 115 -2.53 -9.72 11.57
N TYR A 116 -1.73 -8.73 11.97
CA TYR A 116 -0.34 -8.94 12.40
C TYR A 116 -0.25 -9.66 13.77
N GLY A 117 -1.21 -9.41 14.66
CA GLY A 117 -1.34 -10.15 15.93
C GLY A 117 -1.56 -11.64 15.71
N PHE A 118 -2.51 -12.01 14.85
CA PHE A 118 -2.77 -13.41 14.49
C PHE A 118 -1.62 -14.04 13.70
N ALA A 119 -0.98 -13.28 12.79
CA ALA A 119 0.26 -13.73 12.16
C ALA A 119 1.32 -14.08 13.21
N GLY A 120 1.50 -13.23 14.22
CA GLY A 120 2.42 -13.47 15.34
C GLY A 120 2.12 -14.75 16.12
N LEU A 121 0.84 -15.04 16.37
CA LEU A 121 0.41 -16.31 17.01
C LEU A 121 0.85 -17.55 16.23
N LEU A 122 0.77 -17.50 14.89
CA LEU A 122 1.16 -18.62 14.04
C LEU A 122 2.68 -18.72 13.90
N ILE A 123 3.38 -17.61 13.78
CA ILE A 123 4.84 -17.56 13.61
C ILE A 123 5.55 -18.01 14.88
N GLY A 124 5.17 -17.46 16.02
CA GLY A 124 5.93 -17.54 17.26
C GLY A 124 6.31 -18.95 17.70
N PRO A 125 5.41 -19.95 17.72
CA PRO A 125 5.71 -21.29 18.18
C PRO A 125 6.76 -22.05 17.34
N TYR A 126 6.92 -21.70 16.07
CA TYR A 126 7.70 -22.46 15.12
C TYR A 126 9.02 -21.79 14.70
N ILE A 127 9.19 -20.50 14.99
CA ILE A 127 10.32 -19.71 14.51
C ILE A 127 11.66 -20.12 15.15
N LYS A 128 12.69 -20.24 14.32
CA LYS A 128 14.09 -20.52 14.71
C LYS A 128 15.02 -19.67 13.85
N ASN A 129 16.30 -19.54 14.24
CA ASN A 129 17.30 -18.82 13.43
C ASN A 129 17.81 -19.71 12.28
N ASN A 130 16.99 -19.94 11.27
CA ASN A 130 17.35 -20.66 10.05
C ASN A 130 16.47 -20.23 8.86
N PHE A 131 16.87 -20.62 7.67
CA PHE A 131 16.20 -20.27 6.42
C PHE A 131 14.73 -20.71 6.38
N ASN A 132 14.42 -21.95 6.79
CA ASN A 132 13.05 -22.45 6.74
C ASN A 132 12.10 -21.61 7.61
N SER A 133 12.56 -21.19 8.78
CA SER A 133 11.77 -20.32 9.66
C SER A 133 11.65 -18.90 9.13
N LEU A 134 12.66 -18.38 8.41
CA LEU A 134 12.58 -17.10 7.71
C LEU A 134 11.52 -17.17 6.60
N LEU A 135 11.57 -18.22 5.79
CA LEU A 135 10.59 -18.44 4.73
C LEU A 135 9.17 -18.58 5.30
N PHE A 136 9.01 -19.33 6.38
CA PHE A 136 7.74 -19.47 7.10
C PHE A 136 7.23 -18.12 7.62
N PHE A 137 8.10 -17.30 8.23
CA PHE A 137 7.77 -15.94 8.70
C PHE A 137 7.25 -15.09 7.54
N CYS A 138 7.98 -15.02 6.43
CA CYS A 138 7.60 -14.26 5.24
C CYS A 138 6.27 -14.75 4.66
N SER A 139 6.06 -16.07 4.59
CA SER A 139 4.82 -16.67 4.09
C SER A 139 3.61 -16.31 4.95
N ILE A 140 3.75 -16.34 6.28
CA ILE A 140 2.65 -16.01 7.18
C ILE A 140 2.33 -14.51 7.14
N ILE A 141 3.33 -13.63 7.17
CA ILE A 141 3.08 -12.19 7.04
C ILE A 141 2.36 -11.89 5.73
N SER A 142 2.86 -12.43 4.61
CA SER A 142 2.23 -12.24 3.29
C SER A 142 0.82 -12.83 3.20
N LEU A 143 0.58 -13.98 3.83
CA LEU A 143 -0.75 -14.56 3.91
C LEU A 143 -1.74 -13.65 4.64
N PHE A 144 -1.33 -13.05 5.76
CA PHE A 144 -2.19 -12.14 6.49
C PHE A 144 -2.38 -10.80 5.77
N ASP A 145 -1.41 -10.33 5.02
CA ASP A 145 -1.58 -9.20 4.09
C ASP A 145 -2.60 -9.52 2.98
N TYR A 146 -2.55 -10.74 2.43
CA TYR A 146 -3.55 -11.21 1.46
C TYR A 146 -4.95 -11.31 2.09
N LEU A 147 -5.06 -11.93 3.27
CA LEU A 147 -6.33 -12.05 3.98
C LEU A 147 -6.94 -10.67 4.30
N ARG A 148 -6.10 -9.73 4.76
CA ARG A 148 -6.52 -8.33 5.00
C ARG A 148 -7.01 -7.65 3.73
N GLY A 149 -6.34 -7.90 2.61
CA GLY A 149 -6.73 -7.36 1.31
C GLY A 149 -7.99 -7.97 0.70
N LYS A 150 -8.52 -9.08 1.28
CA LYS A 150 -9.71 -9.79 0.79
C LYS A 150 -10.84 -9.90 1.81
N ALA A 151 -10.52 -9.84 3.11
CA ALA A 151 -11.53 -9.97 4.17
C ALA A 151 -12.47 -8.75 4.18
N LEU A 152 -13.76 -8.99 4.46
CA LEU A 152 -14.82 -7.98 4.42
C LEU A 152 -14.85 -7.29 3.04
N THR A 153 -14.70 -5.97 3.00
CA THR A 153 -14.62 -5.19 1.75
C THR A 153 -13.22 -5.19 1.14
N GLY A 154 -12.23 -5.73 1.87
CA GLY A 154 -10.82 -5.71 1.51
C GLY A 154 -10.11 -4.39 1.84
N PHE A 155 -8.91 -4.49 2.39
CA PHE A 155 -8.08 -3.31 2.69
C PHE A 155 -6.62 -3.57 2.27
N PRO A 156 -6.28 -3.42 0.97
CA PRO A 156 -4.96 -3.75 0.42
C PRO A 156 -3.92 -2.64 0.58
N TRP A 157 -4.18 -1.59 1.36
CA TRP A 157 -3.24 -0.48 1.57
C TRP A 157 -2.04 -0.91 2.39
N ASN A 158 -0.92 -0.23 2.19
CA ASN A 158 0.34 -0.45 2.91
C ASN A 158 0.87 -1.89 2.78
N LEU A 159 0.77 -2.50 1.60
CA LEU A 159 1.53 -3.70 1.30
C LEU A 159 3.02 -3.35 1.17
N TRP A 160 3.91 -4.22 1.65
CA TRP A 160 5.36 -4.01 1.56
C TRP A 160 5.84 -3.81 0.12
N ALA A 161 5.14 -4.40 -0.84
CA ALA A 161 5.32 -4.20 -2.28
C ALA A 161 5.37 -2.72 -2.68
N TYR A 162 4.55 -1.87 -2.06
CA TYR A 162 4.46 -0.45 -2.42
C TYR A 162 5.69 0.36 -2.01
N SER A 163 6.51 -0.12 -1.09
CA SER A 163 7.76 0.55 -0.71
C SER A 163 8.82 0.56 -1.83
N TRP A 164 8.62 -0.22 -2.91
CA TRP A 164 9.45 -0.24 -4.11
C TRP A 164 8.92 0.62 -5.25
N SER A 165 7.85 1.38 -5.06
CA SER A 165 7.18 2.14 -6.12
C SER A 165 8.07 3.14 -6.87
N TRP A 166 9.14 3.61 -6.25
CA TRP A 166 10.12 4.52 -6.84
C TRP A 166 11.27 3.82 -7.59
N PHE A 167 11.44 2.49 -7.41
CA PHE A 167 12.52 1.71 -8.03
C PHE A 167 11.95 0.80 -9.10
N THR A 168 11.81 1.35 -10.27
CA THR A 168 11.02 0.78 -11.38
C THR A 168 11.52 -0.55 -11.87
N GLU A 169 12.83 -0.82 -11.84
CA GLU A 169 13.43 -2.08 -12.29
C GLU A 169 12.94 -3.25 -11.43
N VAL A 170 13.01 -3.15 -10.11
CA VAL A 170 12.54 -4.21 -9.22
C VAL A 170 11.01 -4.32 -9.27
N LEU A 171 10.31 -3.20 -9.47
CA LEU A 171 8.86 -3.15 -9.58
C LEU A 171 8.33 -3.94 -10.80
N GLN A 172 9.10 -4.08 -11.91
CA GLN A 172 8.68 -4.86 -13.08
C GLN A 172 8.36 -6.33 -12.74
N THR A 173 8.96 -6.86 -11.68
CA THR A 173 8.66 -8.22 -11.18
C THR A 173 7.16 -8.40 -10.84
N LEU A 174 6.46 -7.32 -10.52
CA LEU A 174 5.01 -7.28 -10.30
C LEU A 174 4.22 -7.78 -11.53
N ASN A 175 4.71 -7.49 -12.75
CA ASN A 175 4.01 -7.78 -13.99
C ASN A 175 3.71 -9.28 -14.16
N PHE A 176 4.63 -10.16 -13.79
CA PHE A 176 4.42 -11.60 -13.91
C PHE A 176 4.03 -12.31 -12.61
N LEU A 177 4.39 -11.77 -11.43
CA LEU A 177 4.01 -12.38 -10.16
C LEU A 177 2.60 -11.98 -9.70
N GLY A 178 2.13 -10.81 -10.09
CA GLY A 178 0.97 -10.17 -9.48
C GLY A 178 1.26 -9.63 -8.08
N LEU A 179 0.36 -8.79 -7.57
CA LEU A 179 0.59 -7.95 -6.39
C LEU A 179 0.95 -8.74 -5.13
N TYR A 180 0.21 -9.80 -4.79
CA TYR A 180 0.42 -10.49 -3.51
C TYR A 180 1.62 -11.45 -3.52
N ALA A 181 1.93 -12.08 -4.66
CA ALA A 181 3.15 -12.85 -4.78
C ALA A 181 4.39 -11.94 -4.81
N TYR A 182 4.28 -10.76 -5.44
CA TYR A 182 5.31 -9.73 -5.37
C TYR A 182 5.47 -9.20 -3.93
N ASN A 183 4.40 -9.02 -3.16
CA ASN A 183 4.48 -8.64 -1.75
C ASN A 183 5.25 -9.69 -0.92
N PHE A 184 5.00 -10.97 -1.14
CA PHE A 184 5.78 -12.05 -0.51
C PHE A 184 7.26 -11.99 -0.90
N PHE A 185 7.55 -11.81 -2.18
CA PHE A 185 8.92 -11.66 -2.69
C PHE A 185 9.65 -10.50 -2.02
N VAL A 186 8.99 -9.35 -1.89
CA VAL A 186 9.52 -8.14 -1.25
C VAL A 186 9.77 -8.36 0.24
N ILE A 187 8.83 -8.98 0.97
CA ILE A 187 8.99 -9.32 2.39
C ILE A 187 10.19 -10.25 2.56
N LEU A 188 10.36 -11.24 1.67
CA LEU A 188 11.51 -12.14 1.69
C LEU A 188 12.82 -11.38 1.50
N LEU A 189 12.93 -10.53 0.48
CA LEU A 189 14.13 -9.73 0.22
C LEU A 189 14.51 -8.87 1.43
N PHE A 190 13.56 -8.14 2.01
CA PHE A 190 13.83 -7.31 3.18
C PHE A 190 14.26 -8.12 4.40
N SER A 191 13.79 -9.36 4.52
CA SER A 191 14.09 -10.22 5.66
C SER A 191 15.46 -10.94 5.56
N ILE A 192 16.09 -10.97 4.38
CA ILE A 192 17.37 -11.64 4.13
C ILE A 192 18.48 -11.28 5.15
N PRO A 193 18.64 -10.01 5.60
CA PRO A 193 19.69 -9.67 6.55
C PRO A 193 19.60 -10.40 7.89
N ALA A 194 18.44 -10.97 8.27
CA ALA A 194 18.32 -11.81 9.45
C ALA A 194 19.27 -13.03 9.40
N ALA A 195 19.68 -13.44 8.20
CA ALA A 195 20.61 -14.53 7.98
C ALA A 195 21.99 -14.32 8.61
N LEU A 196 22.37 -13.09 8.91
CA LEU A 196 23.63 -12.79 9.64
C LEU A 196 23.68 -13.48 11.00
N PHE A 197 22.53 -13.80 11.58
CA PHE A 197 22.37 -14.48 12.88
C PHE A 197 22.13 -15.99 12.77
N PHE A 198 22.22 -16.56 11.56
CA PHE A 198 22.05 -17.98 11.32
C PHE A 198 23.37 -18.74 11.45
N SER A 199 23.32 -20.09 11.48
CA SER A 199 24.51 -20.93 11.34
C SER A 199 25.19 -20.69 9.99
N ASN A 200 26.51 -20.90 9.91
CA ASN A 200 27.32 -20.57 8.73
C ASN A 200 26.73 -21.13 7.41
N LYS A 201 26.34 -22.40 7.39
CA LYS A 201 25.73 -23.02 6.18
C LYS A 201 24.42 -22.33 5.78
N SER A 202 23.53 -22.11 6.74
CA SER A 202 22.24 -21.44 6.48
C SER A 202 22.42 -19.97 6.14
N ARG A 203 23.42 -19.30 6.73
CA ARG A 203 23.77 -17.90 6.45
C ARG A 203 24.17 -17.72 4.99
N VAL A 204 25.20 -18.49 4.54
CA VAL A 204 25.70 -18.39 3.17
C VAL A 204 24.59 -18.67 2.17
N LEU A 205 23.83 -19.76 2.36
CA LEU A 205 22.72 -20.12 1.48
C LEU A 205 21.68 -18.97 1.38
N THR A 206 21.27 -18.41 2.52
CA THR A 206 20.21 -17.37 2.55
C THR A 206 20.70 -16.07 1.91
N LEU A 207 21.92 -15.64 2.22
CA LEU A 207 22.48 -14.41 1.65
C LEU A 207 22.71 -14.56 0.14
N SER A 208 23.25 -15.72 -0.32
CA SER A 208 23.44 -15.98 -1.75
C SER A 208 22.10 -16.01 -2.49
N LEU A 209 21.07 -16.65 -1.94
CA LEU A 209 19.73 -16.67 -2.52
C LEU A 209 19.15 -15.25 -2.62
N GLY A 210 19.27 -14.46 -1.56
CA GLY A 210 18.81 -13.05 -1.58
C GLY A 210 19.48 -12.21 -2.66
N LEU A 211 20.80 -12.36 -2.80
CA LEU A 211 21.54 -11.67 -3.86
C LEU A 211 21.07 -12.11 -5.25
N VAL A 212 20.91 -13.41 -5.48
CA VAL A 212 20.44 -13.94 -6.77
C VAL A 212 19.03 -13.44 -7.08
N LEU A 213 18.12 -13.46 -6.12
CA LEU A 213 16.75 -12.97 -6.30
C LEU A 213 16.71 -11.47 -6.62
N PHE A 214 17.50 -10.67 -5.92
CA PHE A 214 17.60 -9.23 -6.18
C PHE A 214 18.18 -8.93 -7.56
N LEU A 215 19.28 -9.58 -7.91
CA LEU A 215 19.92 -9.41 -9.23
C LEU A 215 18.98 -9.86 -10.35
N PHE A 216 18.29 -10.97 -10.17
CA PHE A 216 17.28 -11.43 -11.14
C PHE A 216 16.18 -10.39 -11.35
N ALA A 217 15.57 -9.88 -10.28
CA ALA A 217 14.51 -8.87 -10.36
C ALA A 217 15.00 -7.59 -11.05
N TYR A 218 16.22 -7.13 -10.70
CA TYR A 218 16.80 -5.94 -11.28
C TYR A 218 17.13 -6.11 -12.78
N LEU A 219 17.80 -7.20 -13.16
CA LEU A 219 18.20 -7.45 -14.55
C LEU A 219 16.98 -7.68 -15.44
N GLN A 220 16.03 -8.49 -14.97
CA GLN A 220 14.79 -8.75 -15.70
C GLN A 220 14.00 -7.45 -15.88
N GLY A 221 13.85 -6.66 -14.83
CA GLY A 221 13.13 -5.39 -14.93
C GLY A 221 13.83 -4.36 -15.82
N SER A 222 15.16 -4.28 -15.77
CA SER A 222 15.93 -3.43 -16.69
C SER A 222 15.75 -3.86 -18.14
N PHE A 223 15.71 -5.16 -18.40
CA PHE A 223 15.44 -5.70 -19.73
C PHE A 223 14.05 -5.31 -20.22
N GLU A 224 13.00 -5.54 -19.42
CA GLU A 224 11.61 -5.18 -19.75
C GLU A 224 11.44 -3.68 -20.04
N ILE A 225 12.04 -2.81 -19.22
CA ILE A 225 11.98 -1.36 -19.42
C ILE A 225 12.61 -0.99 -20.76
N ASN A 226 13.78 -1.56 -21.08
CA ASN A 226 14.48 -1.28 -22.34
C ASN A 226 13.70 -1.75 -23.56
N GLU A 227 13.11 -2.96 -23.52
CA GLU A 227 12.27 -3.48 -24.61
C GLU A 227 11.01 -2.64 -24.80
N ASN A 228 10.33 -2.26 -23.72
CA ASN A 228 9.16 -1.38 -23.80
C ASN A 228 9.53 -0.01 -24.40
N GLN A 229 10.68 0.55 -24.05
CA GLN A 229 11.13 1.81 -24.62
C GLN A 229 11.45 1.71 -26.13
N LYS A 230 12.02 0.59 -26.59
CA LYS A 230 12.23 0.34 -28.03
C LYS A 230 10.88 0.24 -28.74
N THR A 231 9.97 -0.60 -28.22
CA THR A 231 8.63 -0.77 -28.79
C THR A 231 7.91 0.57 -28.92
N LEU A 232 7.99 1.45 -27.90
CA LEU A 232 7.39 2.78 -27.95
C LEU A 232 8.02 3.69 -29.00
N LYS A 233 9.34 3.58 -29.23
CA LYS A 233 10.04 4.35 -30.28
C LYS A 233 9.67 3.87 -31.67
N ASP A 234 9.53 2.56 -31.86
CA ASP A 234 9.19 1.95 -33.12
C ASP A 234 7.69 2.04 -33.46
N PHE A 235 6.88 2.40 -32.45
CA PHE A 235 5.45 2.61 -32.63
C PHE A 235 5.19 3.83 -33.51
N ASP A 236 4.81 3.59 -34.76
CA ASP A 236 4.46 4.65 -35.70
C ASP A 236 3.11 5.30 -35.29
N LEU A 237 3.21 6.48 -34.70
CA LEU A 237 2.06 7.30 -34.25
C LEU A 237 1.24 7.87 -35.43
N LYS A 238 1.07 7.14 -36.53
CA LYS A 238 0.33 7.60 -37.74
C LYS A 238 -1.15 7.83 -37.48
N SER A 239 -1.74 7.17 -36.50
CA SER A 239 -3.11 7.48 -36.06
C SER A 239 -3.03 8.32 -34.77
N LYS A 240 -2.83 9.61 -34.91
CA LYS A 240 -2.69 10.50 -33.75
C LYS A 240 -4.05 10.96 -33.27
N MET A 241 -4.70 10.14 -32.47
CA MET A 241 -5.74 10.67 -31.60
C MET A 241 -5.07 11.29 -30.37
N ASN A 242 -5.28 12.58 -30.16
CA ASN A 242 -4.76 13.25 -29.00
C ASN A 242 -5.56 12.85 -27.76
N VAL A 243 -4.89 12.56 -26.64
CA VAL A 243 -5.52 12.37 -25.34
C VAL A 243 -5.08 13.48 -24.42
N LYS A 244 -6.03 14.26 -23.89
CA LYS A 244 -5.77 15.35 -22.96
C LYS A 244 -6.42 15.06 -21.61
N ILE A 245 -5.60 14.75 -20.61
CA ILE A 245 -6.04 14.51 -19.24
C ILE A 245 -6.11 15.86 -18.51
N ILE A 246 -7.27 16.18 -17.98
CA ILE A 246 -7.53 17.44 -17.27
C ILE A 246 -7.49 17.15 -15.76
N SER A 247 -6.52 17.72 -15.08
CA SER A 247 -6.34 17.55 -13.64
C SER A 247 -6.21 18.90 -12.93
N PRO A 248 -7.32 19.67 -12.83
CA PRO A 248 -7.29 21.00 -12.25
C PRO A 248 -7.49 20.92 -10.75
N SER A 249 -6.71 20.48 -9.93
CA SER A 249 -6.77 20.48 -8.44
C SER A 249 -8.04 21.15 -7.86
N LEU A 250 -9.22 20.56 -8.14
CA LEU A 250 -10.50 21.10 -7.70
C LEU A 250 -10.80 20.58 -6.28
N PRO A 251 -11.30 21.42 -5.36
CA PRO A 251 -11.79 20.94 -4.08
C PRO A 251 -13.02 20.05 -4.29
N LEU A 252 -13.07 18.93 -3.61
CA LEU A 252 -14.26 18.06 -3.58
C LEU A 252 -15.38 18.82 -2.83
N ASN A 253 -16.51 19.00 -3.51
CA ASN A 253 -17.73 19.57 -2.94
C ASN A 253 -18.91 18.72 -3.39
N TYR A 254 -19.62 18.11 -2.44
CA TYR A 254 -20.77 17.24 -2.72
C TYR A 254 -22.10 18.00 -2.78
N ASN A 255 -22.11 19.29 -2.42
CA ASN A 255 -23.31 20.13 -2.35
C ASN A 255 -23.24 21.26 -3.39
N LEU A 256 -22.96 20.93 -4.66
CA LEU A 256 -22.95 21.89 -5.74
C LEU A 256 -24.38 22.23 -6.17
N ASP A 257 -24.69 23.53 -6.31
CA ASP A 257 -25.89 24.01 -7.00
C ASP A 257 -25.68 24.06 -8.53
N ASP A 258 -26.76 24.32 -9.26
CA ASP A 258 -26.74 24.31 -10.74
C ASP A 258 -25.80 25.38 -11.33
N ASP A 259 -25.74 26.54 -10.73
CA ASP A 259 -24.85 27.64 -11.18
C ASP A 259 -23.38 27.26 -10.98
N GLN A 260 -23.07 26.67 -9.83
CA GLN A 260 -21.71 26.15 -9.51
C GLN A 260 -21.31 25.02 -10.47
N ILE A 261 -22.24 24.13 -10.86
CA ILE A 261 -21.99 23.08 -11.84
C ILE A 261 -21.70 23.65 -13.22
N ILE A 262 -22.44 24.69 -13.63
CA ILE A 262 -22.21 25.42 -14.89
C ILE A 262 -20.83 26.08 -14.88
N ASP A 263 -20.47 26.76 -13.82
CA ASP A 263 -19.17 27.43 -13.70
C ASP A 263 -18.01 26.43 -13.66
N LEU A 264 -18.19 25.30 -12.98
CA LEU A 264 -17.25 24.21 -12.97
C LEU A 264 -17.06 23.61 -14.37
N THR A 265 -18.17 23.40 -15.09
CA THR A 265 -18.13 22.90 -16.47
C THR A 265 -17.39 23.88 -17.39
N LYS A 266 -17.67 25.19 -17.29
CA LYS A 266 -16.92 26.23 -18.03
C LYS A 266 -15.43 26.20 -17.69
N LYS A 267 -15.08 25.99 -16.43
CA LYS A 267 -13.69 25.87 -15.98
C LYS A 267 -13.01 24.64 -16.59
N LEU A 268 -13.68 23.49 -16.62
CA LEU A 268 -13.19 22.27 -17.28
C LEU A 268 -13.01 22.47 -18.78
N VAL A 269 -13.95 23.14 -19.46
CA VAL A 269 -13.85 23.51 -20.87
C VAL A 269 -12.60 24.37 -21.10
N ARG A 270 -12.38 25.38 -20.27
CA ARG A 270 -11.21 26.27 -20.39
C ARG A 270 -9.88 25.51 -20.23
N TYR A 271 -9.79 24.57 -19.28
CA TYR A 271 -8.60 23.74 -19.13
C TYR A 271 -8.44 22.72 -20.27
N SER A 272 -9.56 22.27 -20.83
CA SER A 272 -9.55 21.38 -22.00
C SER A 272 -9.01 22.08 -23.25
N ASP A 273 -9.23 23.39 -23.41
CA ASP A 273 -8.79 24.18 -24.57
C ASP A 273 -9.02 23.41 -25.89
N PRO A 274 -10.29 23.10 -26.25
CA PRO A 274 -10.61 22.25 -27.38
C PRO A 274 -10.34 22.92 -28.72
N LYS A 275 -9.53 22.29 -29.56
CA LYS A 275 -9.27 22.75 -30.94
C LYS A 275 -10.19 21.99 -31.89
N LYS A 276 -11.15 22.67 -32.49
CA LYS A 276 -12.27 22.08 -33.26
C LYS A 276 -11.85 21.21 -34.44
N ASP A 277 -10.65 21.37 -34.96
CA ASP A 277 -10.07 20.65 -36.09
C ASP A 277 -9.26 19.41 -35.71
N GLN A 278 -8.93 19.24 -34.44
CA GLN A 278 -8.12 18.13 -33.93
C GLN A 278 -8.98 17.04 -33.26
N GLU A 279 -8.78 15.79 -33.65
CA GLU A 279 -9.36 14.66 -32.94
C GLU A 279 -8.74 14.53 -31.56
N THR A 280 -9.56 14.64 -30.49
CA THR A 280 -9.05 14.64 -29.11
C THR A 280 -10.02 13.95 -28.17
N ILE A 281 -9.49 13.07 -27.31
CA ILE A 281 -10.18 12.54 -26.14
C ILE A 281 -9.80 13.39 -24.93
N PHE A 282 -10.78 14.00 -24.29
CA PHE A 282 -10.62 14.73 -23.04
C PHE A 282 -11.04 13.83 -21.88
N VAL A 283 -10.17 13.63 -20.91
CA VAL A 283 -10.46 12.85 -19.70
C VAL A 283 -10.57 13.84 -18.54
N TRP A 284 -11.78 14.03 -18.03
CA TRP A 284 -12.07 14.88 -16.88
C TRP A 284 -11.95 14.08 -15.57
N PRO A 285 -11.75 14.75 -14.42
CA PRO A 285 -11.59 14.06 -13.14
C PRO A 285 -12.82 13.24 -12.76
N GLU A 286 -12.59 12.12 -12.06
CA GLU A 286 -13.64 11.35 -11.43
C GLU A 286 -14.31 12.16 -10.31
N GLY A 287 -15.63 11.99 -10.16
CA GLY A 287 -16.40 12.65 -9.10
C GLY A 287 -16.46 14.18 -9.19
N VAL A 288 -16.10 14.77 -10.32
CA VAL A 288 -16.01 16.22 -10.51
C VAL A 288 -17.34 16.96 -10.28
N PHE A 289 -18.47 16.29 -10.47
CA PHE A 289 -19.81 16.85 -10.27
C PHE A 289 -20.44 16.51 -8.90
N GLY A 290 -19.62 16.23 -7.89
CA GLY A 290 -20.06 16.17 -6.50
C GLY A 290 -21.14 15.14 -6.18
N GLY A 291 -21.07 13.94 -6.78
CA GLY A 291 -22.04 12.86 -6.50
C GLY A 291 -23.40 13.02 -7.17
N LYS A 292 -23.60 14.04 -8.03
CA LYS A 292 -24.81 14.21 -8.82
C LYS A 292 -25.02 13.06 -9.80
N PHE A 293 -26.28 12.77 -10.08
CA PHE A 293 -26.65 11.86 -11.17
C PHE A 293 -26.61 12.54 -12.51
N PHE A 294 -26.34 11.78 -13.57
CA PHE A 294 -26.24 12.35 -14.92
C PHE A 294 -27.53 13.07 -15.35
N GLU A 295 -28.66 12.52 -14.96
CA GLU A 295 -29.99 13.09 -15.21
C GLU A 295 -30.18 14.47 -14.59
N GLU A 296 -29.56 14.72 -13.44
CA GLU A 296 -29.63 16.04 -12.75
C GLU A 296 -28.76 17.11 -13.42
N ILE A 297 -27.71 16.69 -14.14
CA ILE A 297 -26.75 17.58 -14.77
C ILE A 297 -26.85 17.62 -16.30
N GLU A 298 -27.95 17.14 -16.89
CA GLU A 298 -28.12 17.12 -18.36
C GLU A 298 -27.96 18.49 -19.02
N PHE A 299 -28.24 19.56 -18.31
CA PHE A 299 -28.08 20.94 -18.78
C PHE A 299 -26.66 21.30 -19.16
N ILE A 300 -25.63 20.64 -18.61
CA ILE A 300 -24.23 20.86 -19.03
C ILE A 300 -23.97 20.49 -20.48
N LYS A 301 -24.84 19.66 -21.09
CA LYS A 301 -24.75 19.30 -22.51
C LYS A 301 -24.77 20.51 -23.45
N SER A 302 -25.45 21.58 -23.07
CA SER A 302 -25.48 22.85 -23.82
C SER A 302 -24.09 23.47 -23.85
N VAL A 303 -23.46 23.62 -22.68
CA VAL A 303 -22.10 24.18 -22.54
C VAL A 303 -21.08 23.33 -23.30
N ILE A 304 -21.22 22.01 -23.25
CA ILE A 304 -20.34 21.08 -23.97
C ILE A 304 -20.49 21.26 -25.48
N LYS A 305 -21.74 21.27 -26.00
CA LYS A 305 -22.00 21.39 -27.44
C LYS A 305 -21.50 22.69 -28.04
N GLU A 306 -21.51 23.77 -27.30
CA GLU A 306 -21.01 25.09 -27.75
C GLU A 306 -19.49 25.08 -27.96
N ASN A 307 -18.77 24.36 -27.11
CA ASN A 307 -17.31 24.45 -27.03
C ASN A 307 -16.59 23.29 -27.72
N PHE A 308 -17.21 22.10 -27.77
CA PHE A 308 -16.61 20.92 -28.37
C PHE A 308 -17.21 20.61 -29.76
N SER A 309 -16.44 19.94 -30.61
CA SER A 309 -16.86 19.48 -31.94
C SER A 309 -17.13 17.99 -31.97
N LYS A 310 -17.65 17.48 -33.09
CA LYS A 310 -17.86 16.02 -33.32
C LYS A 310 -16.56 15.20 -33.32
N LYS A 311 -15.39 15.86 -33.41
CA LYS A 311 -14.06 15.23 -33.33
C LYS A 311 -13.58 15.04 -31.89
N HIS A 312 -14.36 15.49 -30.91
CA HIS A 312 -14.00 15.41 -29.50
C HIS A 312 -14.83 14.36 -28.79
N LEU A 313 -14.16 13.55 -27.95
CA LEU A 313 -14.78 12.66 -26.98
C LEU A 313 -14.44 13.16 -25.60
N ILE A 314 -15.44 13.26 -24.72
CA ILE A 314 -15.25 13.63 -23.32
C ILE A 314 -15.57 12.40 -22.46
N VAL A 315 -14.64 12.02 -21.59
CA VAL A 315 -14.78 10.90 -20.68
C VAL A 315 -14.73 11.44 -19.26
N PHE A 316 -15.72 11.17 -18.46
CA PHE A 316 -15.76 11.49 -17.02
C PHE A 316 -16.65 10.51 -16.25
N GLY A 317 -16.37 10.35 -14.96
CA GLY A 317 -17.18 9.52 -14.07
C GLY A 317 -18.38 10.29 -13.55
N VAL A 318 -19.57 9.68 -13.61
CA VAL A 318 -20.82 10.24 -13.07
C VAL A 318 -21.75 9.11 -12.64
N ASN A 319 -22.55 9.34 -11.60
CA ASN A 319 -23.59 8.39 -11.20
C ASN A 319 -24.74 8.38 -12.21
N THR A 320 -25.33 7.22 -12.43
CA THR A 320 -26.56 7.06 -13.23
C THR A 320 -27.61 6.34 -12.41
N VAL A 321 -28.88 6.67 -12.63
CA VAL A 321 -29.98 5.93 -12.04
C VAL A 321 -30.17 4.64 -12.81
N ASP A 322 -30.05 3.48 -12.14
CA ASP A 322 -30.38 2.19 -12.73
C ASP A 322 -31.89 2.17 -13.10
N LYS A 323 -32.19 1.95 -14.36
CA LYS A 323 -33.56 1.80 -14.89
C LYS A 323 -34.02 0.37 -14.78
#